data_76dfc9791a3d247309765c3f1e3b3847
#
_entry.id   76dfc9791a3d247309765c3f1e3b3847
#
_cell.length_a   1.000
_cell.length_b   1.000
_cell.length_c   1.000
_cell.angle_alpha   90.00
_cell.angle_beta   90.00
_cell.angle_gamma   90.00
#
_symmetry.space_group_name_H-M   'P 1'
#
loop_
_entity.id
_entity.type
_entity.pdbx_description
1 polymer ?
#
loop_
_entity_poly.entity_id
_entity_poly.type
_entity_poly.pdbx_seq_one_letter_code
_entity_poly.pdbx_strand_id
1 'polypeptide(L)'
;MLCALPNISMGMAISTFVSQNKGAGQRERIIRGVKESYVYDLVCGLFTIVVLFLFADELAVLISGSRNPELIGNVVAYVRFAAVFSGVLGVLHQTRLALQGLGAKFTPLVSSFIELAGKCLFAWIFVPKMGYRAVILCEPLIWCVMTVHLLIAFFTNPYIRGSEKE
;
A
#
# COMPACT_ATOMS: atom_id res chain seq x y z
N MET A 1 -11.66 4.11 3.10
CA MET A 1 -11.02 4.23 4.41
C MET A 1 -11.29 3.01 5.31
N LEU A 2 -12.55 2.58 5.50
CA LEU A 2 -12.88 1.41 6.34
C LEU A 2 -12.16 0.11 5.92
N CYS A 3 -12.09 -0.18 4.61
CA CYS A 3 -11.41 -1.38 4.09
C CYS A 3 -9.88 -1.37 4.31
N ALA A 4 -9.28 -0.22 4.62
CA ALA A 4 -7.85 -0.10 4.88
C ALA A 4 -7.48 -0.31 6.38
N LEU A 5 -8.44 -0.28 7.29
CA LEU A 5 -8.19 -0.39 8.74
C LEU A 5 -7.45 -1.69 9.12
N PRO A 6 -7.81 -2.89 8.58
CA PRO A 6 -7.09 -4.11 8.89
C PRO A 6 -5.60 -4.04 8.49
N ASN A 7 -5.31 -3.48 7.32
CA ASN A 7 -3.94 -3.33 6.82
C ASN A 7 -3.13 -2.33 7.65
N ILE A 8 -3.74 -1.23 8.08
CA ILE A 8 -3.11 -0.23 8.94
C ILE A 8 -2.76 -0.84 10.31
N SER A 9 -3.71 -1.55 10.92
CA SER A 9 -3.51 -2.20 12.24
C SER A 9 -2.42 -3.26 12.17
N MET A 10 -2.43 -4.09 11.12
CA MET A 10 -1.38 -5.09 10.90
C MET A 10 -0.02 -4.44 10.68
N GLY A 11 0.04 -3.33 9.94
CA GLY A 11 1.27 -2.59 9.73
C GLY A 11 1.89 -2.06 11.04
N MET A 12 1.07 -1.52 11.95
CA MET A 12 1.54 -1.09 13.27
C MET A 12 2.07 -2.27 14.09
N ALA A 13 1.40 -3.42 14.04
CA ALA A 13 1.84 -4.65 14.69
C ALA A 13 3.19 -5.12 14.13
N ILE A 14 3.36 -5.11 12.81
CA ILE A 14 4.62 -5.47 12.15
C ILE A 14 5.76 -4.53 12.55
N SER A 15 5.54 -3.22 12.61
CA SER A 15 6.57 -2.27 13.05
C SER A 15 7.07 -2.59 14.46
N THR A 16 6.14 -2.85 15.39
CA THR A 16 6.45 -3.23 16.77
C THR A 16 7.17 -4.59 16.83
N PHE A 17 6.67 -5.59 16.11
CA PHE A 17 7.27 -6.91 16.01
C PHE A 17 8.70 -6.86 15.48
N VAL A 18 8.94 -6.10 14.43
CA VAL A 18 10.27 -5.95 13.82
C VAL A 18 11.24 -5.26 14.77
N SER A 19 10.84 -4.18 15.44
CA SER A 19 11.71 -3.47 16.38
C SER A 19 12.08 -4.31 17.58
N GLN A 20 11.14 -5.07 18.15
CA GLN A 20 11.42 -5.98 19.27
C GLN A 20 12.35 -7.11 18.86
N ASN A 21 12.12 -7.75 17.72
CA ASN A 21 12.97 -8.84 17.25
C ASN A 21 14.34 -8.35 16.76
N LYS A 22 14.46 -7.11 16.29
CA LYS A 22 15.75 -6.47 16.01
C LYS A 22 16.55 -6.31 17.28
N GLY A 23 15.93 -5.78 18.37
CA GLY A 23 16.60 -5.65 19.67
C GLY A 23 17.01 -6.99 20.30
N ALA A 24 16.35 -8.10 19.91
CA ALA A 24 16.67 -9.46 20.34
C ALA A 24 17.62 -10.20 19.38
N GLY A 25 18.16 -9.58 18.34
CA GLY A 25 19.04 -10.20 17.35
C GLY A 25 18.36 -11.26 16.46
N GLN A 26 17.02 -11.35 16.44
CA GLN A 26 16.28 -12.44 15.79
C GLN A 26 15.91 -12.11 14.33
N ARG A 27 16.91 -11.98 13.47
CA ARG A 27 16.77 -11.63 12.06
C ARG A 27 15.82 -12.55 11.28
N GLU A 28 15.99 -13.87 11.41
CA GLU A 28 15.18 -14.84 10.67
C GLU A 28 13.69 -14.74 11.04
N ARG A 29 13.41 -14.45 12.29
CA ARG A 29 12.06 -14.25 12.79
C ARG A 29 11.42 -13.00 12.18
N ILE A 30 12.19 -11.92 11.99
CA ILE A 30 11.74 -10.71 11.29
C ILE A 30 11.35 -11.06 9.85
N ILE A 31 12.22 -11.72 9.10
CA ILE A 31 11.97 -12.08 7.70
C ILE A 31 10.71 -12.93 7.57
N ARG A 32 10.55 -13.92 8.46
CA ARG A 32 9.38 -14.79 8.49
C ARG A 32 8.09 -13.99 8.78
N GLY A 33 8.07 -13.19 9.85
CA GLY A 33 6.90 -12.42 10.24
C GLY A 33 6.47 -11.41 9.18
N VAL A 34 7.42 -10.76 8.51
CA VAL A 34 7.10 -9.86 7.40
C VAL A 34 6.53 -10.61 6.20
N LYS A 35 7.05 -11.81 5.87
CA LYS A 35 6.46 -12.64 4.80
C LYS A 35 5.05 -13.13 5.15
N GLU A 36 4.82 -13.51 6.40
CA GLU A 36 3.49 -13.91 6.89
C GLU A 36 2.49 -12.75 6.82
N SER A 37 2.93 -11.52 7.12
CA SER A 37 2.08 -10.34 6.96
C SER A 37 1.69 -10.07 5.50
N TYR A 38 2.55 -10.37 4.52
CA TYR A 38 2.18 -10.26 3.11
C TYR A 38 1.08 -11.26 2.72
N VAL A 39 1.13 -12.48 3.25
CA VAL A 39 0.05 -13.46 3.03
C VAL A 39 -1.27 -12.97 3.62
N TYR A 40 -1.23 -12.40 4.83
CA TYR A 40 -2.39 -11.76 5.45
C TYR A 40 -2.97 -10.64 4.56
N ASP A 41 -2.11 -9.75 4.04
CA ASP A 41 -2.54 -8.66 3.17
C ASP A 41 -3.15 -9.15 1.86
N LEU A 42 -2.62 -10.24 1.27
CA LEU A 42 -3.20 -10.84 0.08
C LEU A 42 -4.61 -11.40 0.35
N VAL A 43 -4.81 -12.04 1.49
CA VAL A 43 -6.14 -12.55 1.89
C VAL A 43 -7.11 -11.39 2.13
N CYS A 44 -6.69 -10.36 2.86
CA CYS A 44 -7.50 -9.15 3.09
C CYS A 44 -7.77 -8.40 1.77
N GLY A 45 -6.79 -8.32 0.89
CA GLY A 45 -6.92 -7.72 -0.43
C GLY A 45 -7.95 -8.46 -1.30
N LEU A 46 -7.89 -9.79 -1.32
CA LEU A 46 -8.87 -10.61 -2.03
C LEU A 46 -10.28 -10.41 -1.48
N PHE A 47 -10.43 -10.39 -0.15
CA PHE A 47 -11.71 -10.07 0.48
C PHE A 47 -12.22 -8.68 0.08
N THR A 48 -11.34 -7.67 0.09
CA THR A 48 -11.67 -6.30 -0.34
C THR A 48 -12.12 -6.25 -1.80
N ILE A 49 -11.44 -6.99 -2.70
CA ILE A 49 -11.85 -7.11 -4.11
C ILE A 49 -13.27 -7.65 -4.20
N VAL A 50 -13.55 -8.77 -3.54
CA VAL A 50 -14.88 -9.40 -3.57
C VAL A 50 -15.96 -8.43 -3.08
N VAL A 51 -15.75 -7.80 -1.93
CA VAL A 51 -16.72 -6.84 -1.34
C VAL A 51 -16.96 -5.66 -2.27
N LEU A 52 -15.89 -5.05 -2.82
CA LEU A 52 -16.02 -3.88 -3.67
C LEU A 52 -16.56 -4.20 -5.07
N PHE A 53 -16.37 -5.43 -5.58
CA PHE A 53 -17.01 -5.82 -6.83
C PHE A 53 -18.50 -6.11 -6.68
N LEU A 54 -18.93 -6.63 -5.52
CA LEU A 54 -20.34 -6.93 -5.26
C LEU A 54 -21.15 -5.70 -4.86
N PHE A 55 -20.57 -4.81 -4.05
CA PHE A 55 -21.31 -3.73 -3.38
C PHE A 55 -20.82 -2.31 -3.77
N ALA A 56 -20.05 -2.16 -4.86
CA ALA A 56 -19.48 -0.85 -5.23
C ALA A 56 -20.56 0.19 -5.52
N ASP A 57 -21.63 -0.18 -6.20
CA ASP A 57 -22.71 0.71 -6.58
C ASP A 57 -23.46 1.23 -5.35
N GLU A 58 -23.84 0.33 -4.43
CA GLU A 58 -24.52 0.66 -3.18
C GLU A 58 -23.66 1.53 -2.26
N LEU A 59 -22.37 1.17 -2.14
CA LEU A 59 -21.41 1.93 -1.34
C LEU A 59 -21.15 3.32 -1.92
N ALA A 60 -21.08 3.45 -3.26
CA ALA A 60 -20.91 4.73 -3.93
C ALA A 60 -22.11 5.65 -3.67
N VAL A 61 -23.33 5.14 -3.75
CA VAL A 61 -24.56 5.90 -3.43
C VAL A 61 -24.57 6.29 -1.95
N LEU A 62 -24.26 5.35 -1.05
CA LEU A 62 -24.28 5.59 0.39
C LEU A 62 -23.28 6.68 0.81
N ILE A 63 -22.06 6.65 0.25
CA ILE A 63 -20.99 7.58 0.63
C ILE A 63 -21.15 8.95 -0.04
N SER A 64 -21.55 8.99 -1.32
CA SER A 64 -21.71 10.25 -2.05
C SER A 64 -23.01 10.99 -1.73
N GLY A 65 -24.01 10.28 -1.22
CA GLY A 65 -25.36 10.81 -1.04
C GLY A 65 -26.07 11.18 -2.35
N SER A 66 -25.47 10.85 -3.49
CA SER A 66 -25.97 11.20 -4.83
C SER A 66 -26.43 9.95 -5.58
N ARG A 67 -27.43 10.15 -6.45
CA ARG A 67 -27.90 9.11 -7.38
C ARG A 67 -27.63 9.50 -8.84
N ASN A 68 -26.75 10.47 -9.07
CA ASN A 68 -26.36 10.85 -10.43
C ASN A 68 -25.60 9.67 -11.08
N PRO A 69 -26.11 9.09 -12.21
CA PRO A 69 -25.51 7.90 -12.81
C PRO A 69 -24.08 8.10 -13.29
N GLU A 70 -23.73 9.28 -13.78
CA GLU A 70 -22.40 9.61 -14.26
C GLU A 70 -21.39 9.63 -13.10
N LEU A 71 -21.76 10.27 -11.98
CA LEU A 71 -20.93 10.33 -10.79
C LEU A 71 -20.71 8.92 -10.21
N ILE A 72 -21.79 8.15 -10.05
CA ILE A 72 -21.71 6.78 -9.52
C ILE A 72 -20.86 5.90 -10.43
N GLY A 73 -21.05 5.96 -11.75
CA GLY A 73 -20.25 5.20 -12.71
C GLY A 73 -18.76 5.49 -12.60
N ASN A 74 -18.37 6.75 -12.45
CA ASN A 74 -16.98 7.16 -12.27
C ASN A 74 -16.39 6.67 -10.93
N VAL A 75 -17.13 6.78 -9.83
CA VAL A 75 -16.72 6.30 -8.52
C VAL A 75 -16.53 4.78 -8.52
N VAL A 76 -17.50 4.06 -9.07
CA VAL A 76 -17.45 2.58 -9.15
C VAL A 76 -16.26 2.12 -10.00
N ALA A 77 -16.01 2.76 -11.16
CA ALA A 77 -14.86 2.45 -11.99
C ALA A 77 -13.54 2.65 -11.24
N TYR A 78 -13.40 3.78 -10.53
CA TYR A 78 -12.22 4.06 -9.71
C TYR A 78 -12.03 3.02 -8.59
N VAL A 79 -13.08 2.76 -7.82
CA VAL A 79 -13.03 1.86 -6.66
C VAL A 79 -12.73 0.42 -7.07
N ARG A 80 -13.39 -0.08 -8.13
CA ARG A 80 -13.11 -1.45 -8.65
C ARG A 80 -11.71 -1.58 -9.19
N PHE A 81 -11.21 -0.57 -9.91
CA PHE A 81 -9.83 -0.58 -10.40
C PHE A 81 -8.82 -0.54 -9.26
N ALA A 82 -8.99 0.37 -8.28
CA ALA A 82 -8.13 0.46 -7.11
C ALA A 82 -8.16 -0.81 -6.25
N ALA A 83 -9.32 -1.48 -6.15
CA ALA A 83 -9.47 -2.73 -5.41
C ALA A 83 -8.54 -3.84 -5.91
N VAL A 84 -8.32 -3.95 -7.22
CA VAL A 84 -7.40 -4.94 -7.81
C VAL A 84 -5.97 -4.76 -7.28
N PHE A 85 -5.58 -3.53 -6.96
CA PHE A 85 -4.26 -3.20 -6.43
C PHE A 85 -4.19 -3.16 -4.90
N SER A 86 -5.26 -3.55 -4.19
CA SER A 86 -5.30 -3.53 -2.72
C SER A 86 -4.22 -4.41 -2.08
N GLY A 87 -3.89 -5.56 -2.69
CA GLY A 87 -2.79 -6.41 -2.24
C GLY A 87 -1.42 -5.73 -2.39
N VAL A 88 -1.20 -4.98 -3.47
CA VAL A 88 0.03 -4.19 -3.68
C VAL A 88 0.14 -3.11 -2.61
N LEU A 89 -0.96 -2.42 -2.33
CA LEU A 89 -1.04 -1.40 -1.29
C LEU A 89 -0.76 -1.98 0.10
N GLY A 90 -1.26 -3.18 0.40
CA GLY A 90 -0.97 -3.88 1.65
C GLY A 90 0.53 -4.16 1.79
N VAL A 91 1.15 -4.82 0.82
CA VAL A 91 2.60 -5.10 0.80
C VAL A 91 3.42 -3.82 0.94
N LEU A 92 3.00 -2.73 0.28
CA LEU A 92 3.63 -1.41 0.41
C LEU A 92 3.62 -0.93 1.87
N HIS A 93 2.45 -0.94 2.51
CA HIS A 93 2.30 -0.47 3.90
C HIS A 93 3.09 -1.33 4.88
N GLN A 94 3.02 -2.67 4.76
CA GLN A 94 3.74 -3.58 5.63
C GLN A 94 5.25 -3.40 5.51
N THR A 95 5.78 -3.31 4.27
CA THR A 95 7.21 -3.12 4.03
C THR A 95 7.70 -1.78 4.56
N ARG A 96 6.91 -0.71 4.36
CA ARG A 96 7.21 0.63 4.87
C ARG A 96 7.32 0.63 6.39
N LEU A 97 6.37 0.01 7.09
CA LEU A 97 6.33 -0.05 8.55
C LEU A 97 7.37 -1.03 9.11
N ALA A 98 7.68 -2.12 8.40
CA ALA A 98 8.80 -3.00 8.74
C ALA A 98 10.14 -2.26 8.68
N LEU A 99 10.37 -1.46 7.63
CA LEU A 99 11.57 -0.61 7.52
C LEU A 99 11.67 0.43 8.64
N GLN A 100 10.55 1.03 9.04
CA GLN A 100 10.50 1.92 10.20
C GLN A 100 10.86 1.17 11.49
N GLY A 101 10.35 -0.05 11.68
CA GLY A 101 10.70 -0.93 12.80
C GLY A 101 12.19 -1.31 12.81
N LEU A 102 12.83 -1.41 11.65
CA LEU A 102 14.29 -1.58 11.52
C LEU A 102 15.08 -0.29 11.81
N GLY A 103 14.42 0.84 12.02
CA GLY A 103 15.06 2.14 12.22
C GLY A 103 15.50 2.83 10.92
N ALA A 104 15.10 2.34 9.76
CA ALA A 104 15.37 2.95 8.46
C ALA A 104 14.50 4.18 8.26
N LYS A 105 15.01 5.36 8.62
CA LYS A 105 14.24 6.63 8.58
C LYS A 105 14.13 7.22 7.16
N PHE A 106 15.20 7.11 6.38
CA PHE A 106 15.28 7.75 5.05
C PHE A 106 14.47 7.02 3.98
N THR A 107 14.44 5.71 3.98
CA THR A 107 13.74 4.92 2.94
C THR A 107 12.23 5.20 2.89
N PRO A 108 11.49 5.21 4.01
CA PRO A 108 10.09 5.61 4.01
C PRO A 108 9.87 7.06 3.55
N LEU A 109 10.82 7.96 3.87
CA LEU A 109 10.77 9.35 3.42
C LEU A 109 10.91 9.45 1.89
N VAL A 110 11.91 8.78 1.32
CA VAL A 110 12.09 8.70 -0.15
C VAL A 110 10.83 8.16 -0.83
N SER A 111 10.21 7.13 -0.27
CA SER A 111 8.94 6.60 -0.76
C SER A 111 7.83 7.67 -0.79
N SER A 112 7.74 8.53 0.22
CA SER A 112 6.78 9.65 0.24
C SER A 112 7.09 10.71 -0.84
N PHE A 113 8.37 10.96 -1.12
CA PHE A 113 8.76 11.85 -2.22
C PHE A 113 8.41 11.25 -3.59
N ILE A 114 8.58 9.94 -3.79
CA ILE A 114 8.15 9.24 -5.01
C ILE A 114 6.63 9.41 -5.20
N GLU A 115 5.86 9.26 -4.12
CA GLU A 115 4.41 9.44 -4.13
C GLU A 115 4.03 10.87 -4.55
N LEU A 116 4.63 11.88 -3.90
CA LEU A 116 4.35 13.28 -4.20
C LEU A 116 4.73 13.64 -5.64
N ALA A 117 5.95 13.29 -6.06
CA ALA A 117 6.43 13.55 -7.41
C ALA A 117 5.57 12.85 -8.46
N GLY A 118 5.19 11.60 -8.22
CA GLY A 118 4.29 10.84 -9.07
C GLY A 118 2.93 11.51 -9.23
N LYS A 119 2.30 11.92 -8.13
CA LYS A 119 1.01 12.63 -8.15
C LYS A 119 1.09 13.95 -8.90
N CYS A 120 2.14 14.75 -8.67
CA CYS A 120 2.38 16.00 -9.40
C CYS A 120 2.56 15.76 -10.91
N LEU A 121 3.36 14.74 -11.28
CA LEU A 121 3.60 14.39 -12.67
C LEU A 121 2.30 13.96 -13.39
N PHE A 122 1.51 13.11 -12.73
CA PHE A 122 0.22 12.69 -13.26
C PHE A 122 -0.75 13.84 -13.42
N ALA A 123 -0.88 14.70 -12.40
CA ALA A 123 -1.76 15.86 -12.43
C ALA A 123 -1.37 16.83 -13.55
N TRP A 124 -0.08 17.06 -13.79
CA TRP A 124 0.38 18.07 -14.73
C TRP A 124 0.46 17.57 -16.19
N ILE A 125 0.87 16.32 -16.39
CA ILE A 125 1.14 15.78 -17.73
C ILE A 125 0.00 14.90 -18.24
N PHE A 126 -0.53 14.00 -17.40
CA PHE A 126 -1.47 12.98 -17.84
C PHE A 126 -2.93 13.40 -17.71
N VAL A 127 -3.30 14.12 -16.65
CA VAL A 127 -4.69 14.57 -16.48
C VAL A 127 -5.18 15.47 -17.63
N PRO A 128 -4.39 16.45 -18.13
CA PRO A 128 -4.83 17.27 -19.27
C PRO A 128 -5.03 16.47 -20.57
N LYS A 129 -4.34 15.33 -20.73
CA LYS A 129 -4.41 14.49 -21.94
C LYS A 129 -5.44 13.38 -21.87
N MET A 130 -5.61 12.76 -20.70
CA MET A 130 -6.41 11.55 -20.51
C MET A 130 -7.65 11.78 -19.64
N GLY A 131 -7.80 12.97 -19.06
CA GLY A 131 -8.92 13.31 -18.17
C GLY A 131 -9.00 12.37 -16.97
N TYR A 132 -10.23 11.94 -16.64
CA TYR A 132 -10.50 11.11 -15.47
C TYR A 132 -9.78 9.75 -15.48
N ARG A 133 -9.46 9.20 -16.66
CA ARG A 133 -8.69 7.95 -16.78
C ARG A 133 -7.30 8.07 -16.15
N ALA A 134 -6.65 9.22 -16.27
CA ALA A 134 -5.36 9.46 -15.63
C ALA A 134 -5.49 9.44 -14.10
N VAL A 135 -6.58 9.95 -13.56
CA VAL A 135 -6.84 9.92 -12.11
C VAL A 135 -6.99 8.48 -11.60
N ILE A 136 -7.72 7.63 -12.35
CA ILE A 136 -7.89 6.21 -11.99
C ILE A 136 -6.54 5.47 -11.97
N LEU A 137 -5.66 5.73 -12.94
CA LEU A 137 -4.38 5.05 -13.09
C LEU A 137 -3.29 5.58 -12.12
N CYS A 138 -3.42 6.81 -11.67
CA CYS A 138 -2.39 7.52 -10.90
C CYS A 138 -1.94 6.75 -9.66
N GLU A 139 -2.85 6.49 -8.73
CA GLU A 139 -2.49 5.86 -7.46
C GLU A 139 -1.98 4.43 -7.61
N PRO A 140 -2.64 3.51 -8.35
CA PRO A 140 -2.16 2.15 -8.49
C PRO A 140 -0.77 2.04 -9.11
N LEU A 141 -0.44 2.87 -10.11
CA LEU A 141 0.88 2.88 -10.71
C LEU A 141 1.95 3.38 -9.75
N ILE A 142 1.65 4.43 -9.00
CA ILE A 142 2.56 4.96 -7.97
C ILE A 142 2.78 3.91 -6.87
N TRP A 143 1.74 3.19 -6.43
CA TRP A 143 1.86 2.11 -5.45
C TRP A 143 2.79 0.99 -5.94
N CYS A 144 2.71 0.60 -7.20
CA CYS A 144 3.63 -0.38 -7.78
C CYS A 144 5.09 0.08 -7.70
N VAL A 145 5.37 1.32 -8.12
CA VAL A 145 6.73 1.88 -8.08
C VAL A 145 7.25 1.95 -6.65
N MET A 146 6.43 2.45 -5.72
CA MET A 146 6.79 2.54 -4.30
C MET A 146 7.02 1.16 -3.68
N THR A 147 6.18 0.18 -4.01
CA THR A 147 6.32 -1.19 -3.50
C THR A 147 7.63 -1.81 -3.93
N VAL A 148 7.99 -1.69 -5.21
CA VAL A 148 9.27 -2.18 -5.73
C VAL A 148 10.44 -1.50 -5.01
N HIS A 149 10.41 -0.17 -4.87
CA HIS A 149 11.45 0.57 -4.14
C HIS A 149 11.60 0.07 -2.68
N LEU A 150 10.48 -0.06 -1.95
CA LEU A 150 10.49 -0.47 -0.55
C LEU A 150 10.92 -1.94 -0.38
N LEU A 151 10.51 -2.84 -1.27
CA LEU A 151 10.96 -4.24 -1.24
C LEU A 151 12.46 -4.35 -1.49
N ILE A 152 12.99 -3.64 -2.49
CA ILE A 152 14.44 -3.59 -2.73
C ILE A 152 15.14 -3.09 -1.47
N ALA A 153 14.68 -1.99 -0.88
CA ALA A 153 15.27 -1.42 0.31
C ALA A 153 15.20 -2.36 1.53
N PHE A 154 14.12 -3.12 1.70
CA PHE A 154 13.99 -4.08 2.78
C PHE A 154 14.98 -5.23 2.63
N PHE A 155 15.04 -5.86 1.46
CA PHE A 155 15.93 -7.00 1.21
C PHE A 155 17.41 -6.62 1.05
N THR A 156 17.72 -5.34 0.77
CA THR A 156 19.09 -4.82 0.74
C THR A 156 19.53 -4.20 2.06
N ASN A 157 18.65 -4.10 3.04
CA ASN A 157 18.98 -3.55 4.36
C ASN A 157 20.12 -4.34 5.00
N PRO A 158 21.19 -3.69 5.53
CA PRO A 158 22.37 -4.37 6.09
C PRO A 158 22.03 -5.37 7.18
N TYR A 159 21.08 -5.05 8.06
CA TYR A 159 20.61 -5.96 9.10
C TYR A 159 19.91 -7.19 8.51
N ILE A 160 19.05 -7.01 7.51
CA ILE A 160 18.34 -8.13 6.85
C ILE A 160 19.30 -8.98 6.02
N ARG A 161 20.36 -8.41 5.45
CA ARG A 161 21.42 -9.16 4.75
C ARG A 161 22.39 -9.90 5.71
N GLY A 162 22.42 -9.53 6.99
CA GLY A 162 23.36 -10.07 7.94
C GLY A 162 24.79 -9.53 7.77
N SER A 163 24.93 -8.35 7.15
CA SER A 163 26.20 -7.66 6.97
C SER A 163 26.48 -6.63 8.07
N GLU A 164 25.51 -6.31 8.90
CA GLU A 164 25.69 -5.51 10.10
C GLU A 164 26.20 -6.45 11.20
N LYS A 165 27.49 -6.32 11.57
CA LYS A 165 28.03 -6.98 12.76
C LYS A 165 27.42 -6.31 13.99
N GLU A 166 26.93 -7.11 14.93
CA GLU A 166 26.49 -6.65 16.25
C GLU A 166 27.55 -5.81 16.95
#